data_c25ac2ad8b6d685721bd032306fa3d93
#
_entry.id   c25ac2ad8b6d685721bd032306fa3d93
#
_cell.length_a   1.000
_cell.length_b   1.000
_cell.length_c   1.000
_cell.angle_alpha   90.00
_cell.angle_beta   90.00
_cell.angle_gamma   90.00
#
_symmetry.space_group_name_H-M   'P 1'
#
loop_
_entity.id
_entity.type
_entity.pdbx_description
1 polymer ?
#
loop_
_entity_poly.entity_id
_entity_poly.type
_entity_poly.pdbx_seq_one_letter_code
_entity_poly.pdbx_strand_id
1 'polypeptide(L)'
;QDETAFYGVRLMDELTINAYEMTGILSWLWAGYKEGVFTEQNTGIPIKGMGSKEFADKLFRMIANREGEFGNLLADGLHRAAAILKKKFGNRVWELYEERYVAHGQRQHWFYVGTAKGPGDPTGYPNPIGQLMWAMGSRDPYANCSFTREPIGSPELSKHIYGTEEAANPFNYEGKAQAANIAYTRGCMNDSIGFCDWFFPIISVKPLFGEEEEPKLGDLTVEAQMFSAATGIEKTIDDLYKDAARIVNIERAIMVRMGRRRENDTFNEFRFNHPDRRGNPIDR
;
A
#
# COMPACT_ATOMS: atom_id res chain seq x y z
N GLN A 1 25.32 9.47 -3.89
CA GLN A 1 23.92 9.72 -3.49
C GLN A 1 23.53 11.10 -4.02
N ASP A 2 22.36 11.22 -4.63
CA ASP A 2 21.87 12.48 -5.14
C ASP A 2 21.41 13.37 -3.97
N GLU A 3 22.15 14.45 -3.71
CA GLU A 3 21.85 15.40 -2.65
C GLU A 3 20.47 16.05 -2.80
N THR A 4 19.98 16.22 -4.02
CA THR A 4 18.67 16.79 -4.29
C THR A 4 17.55 15.85 -3.89
N ALA A 5 17.71 14.54 -4.20
CA ALA A 5 16.75 13.52 -3.77
C ALA A 5 16.69 13.44 -2.24
N PHE A 6 17.85 13.43 -1.57
CA PHE A 6 17.89 13.43 -0.11
C PHE A 6 17.23 14.68 0.49
N TYR A 7 17.52 15.85 -0.08
CA TYR A 7 16.87 17.10 0.35
C TYR A 7 15.35 17.03 0.18
N GLY A 8 14.87 16.55 -0.96
CA GLY A 8 13.43 16.44 -1.24
C GLY A 8 12.70 15.51 -0.28
N VAL A 9 13.26 14.32 0.01
CA VAL A 9 12.68 13.37 0.97
C VAL A 9 12.59 14.00 2.35
N ARG A 10 13.69 14.58 2.83
CA ARG A 10 13.74 15.23 4.14
C ARG A 10 12.73 16.39 4.25
N LEU A 11 12.61 17.20 3.21
CA LEU A 11 11.67 18.31 3.18
C LEU A 11 10.22 17.83 3.20
N MET A 12 9.90 16.71 2.51
CA MET A 12 8.57 16.10 2.59
C MET A 12 8.22 15.65 4.01
N ASP A 13 9.17 15.02 4.71
CA ASP A 13 8.98 14.63 6.10
C ASP A 13 8.75 15.85 7.01
N GLU A 14 9.58 16.88 6.89
CA GLU A 14 9.44 18.13 7.65
C GLU A 14 8.09 18.82 7.42
N LEU A 15 7.57 18.76 6.20
CA LEU A 15 6.30 19.35 5.80
C LEU A 15 5.09 18.42 5.91
N THR A 16 5.29 17.21 6.40
CA THR A 16 4.25 16.18 6.54
C THR A 16 3.56 15.83 5.21
N ILE A 17 4.31 15.83 4.11
CA ILE A 17 3.80 15.50 2.78
C ILE A 17 3.96 14.02 2.52
N ASN A 18 2.91 13.38 2.02
CA ASN A 18 2.97 11.99 1.60
C ASN A 18 3.90 11.82 0.39
N ALA A 19 5.05 11.16 0.61
CA ALA A 19 6.07 10.95 -0.43
C ALA A 19 5.57 10.13 -1.62
N TYR A 20 4.67 9.18 -1.37
CA TYR A 20 4.07 8.38 -2.44
C TYR A 20 3.13 9.21 -3.31
N GLU A 21 2.28 10.02 -2.71
CA GLU A 21 1.39 10.93 -3.44
C GLU A 21 2.22 11.92 -4.28
N MET A 22 3.30 12.45 -3.70
CA MET A 22 4.20 13.37 -4.39
C MET A 22 4.82 12.76 -5.65
N THR A 23 5.17 11.47 -5.63
CA THR A 23 5.68 10.79 -6.83
C THR A 23 4.68 10.82 -7.98
N GLY A 24 3.40 10.64 -7.68
CA GLY A 24 2.31 10.77 -8.66
C GLY A 24 2.15 12.19 -9.17
N ILE A 25 2.17 13.16 -8.27
CA ILE A 25 2.09 14.58 -8.61
C ILE A 25 3.23 14.99 -9.54
N LEU A 26 4.47 14.61 -9.21
CA LEU A 26 5.64 14.92 -10.04
C LEU A 26 5.54 14.31 -11.44
N SER A 27 5.14 13.04 -11.54
CA SER A 27 4.96 12.36 -12.81
C SER A 27 3.90 13.03 -13.69
N TRP A 28 2.78 13.39 -13.09
CA TRP A 28 1.67 14.06 -13.76
C TRP A 28 2.02 15.50 -14.20
N LEU A 29 2.65 16.28 -13.34
CA LEU A 29 3.11 17.62 -13.66
C LEU A 29 4.11 17.62 -14.81
N TRP A 30 5.07 16.70 -14.78
CA TRP A 30 6.07 16.58 -15.83
C TRP A 30 5.46 16.18 -17.17
N ALA A 31 4.55 15.21 -17.18
CA ALA A 31 3.86 14.82 -18.40
C ALA A 31 3.05 15.98 -18.99
N GLY A 32 2.29 16.69 -18.16
CA GLY A 32 1.53 17.85 -18.61
C GLY A 32 2.39 19.01 -19.08
N TYR A 33 3.56 19.21 -18.48
CA TYR A 33 4.54 20.18 -18.97
C TYR A 33 5.09 19.82 -20.35
N LYS A 34 5.45 18.57 -20.55
CA LYS A 34 5.95 18.08 -21.86
C LYS A 34 4.93 18.26 -22.99
N GLU A 35 3.66 18.18 -22.69
CA GLU A 35 2.57 18.36 -23.65
C GLU A 35 2.06 19.80 -23.71
N GLY A 36 2.64 20.72 -22.95
CA GLY A 36 2.23 22.13 -22.92
C GLY A 36 0.91 22.42 -22.19
N VAL A 37 0.36 21.42 -21.50
CA VAL A 37 -0.85 21.58 -20.67
C VAL A 37 -0.55 22.42 -19.43
N PHE A 38 0.57 22.13 -18.79
CA PHE A 38 1.07 22.88 -17.64
C PHE A 38 2.27 23.73 -18.02
N THR A 39 2.26 24.97 -17.55
CA THR A 39 3.35 25.92 -17.72
C THR A 39 3.63 26.61 -16.40
N GLU A 40 4.78 27.25 -16.28
CA GLU A 40 5.09 28.05 -15.08
C GLU A 40 4.08 29.19 -14.87
N GLN A 41 3.54 29.73 -15.97
CA GLN A 41 2.56 30.81 -15.91
C GLN A 41 1.21 30.37 -15.38
N ASN A 42 0.74 29.19 -15.80
CA ASN A 42 -0.60 28.73 -15.41
C ASN A 42 -0.63 27.91 -14.11
N THR A 43 0.51 27.44 -13.62
CA THR A 43 0.62 26.67 -12.37
C THR A 43 1.26 27.47 -11.23
N GLY A 44 2.09 28.44 -11.54
CA GLY A 44 2.96 29.11 -10.57
C GLY A 44 4.12 28.24 -10.07
N ILE A 45 4.34 27.08 -10.70
CA ILE A 45 5.35 26.08 -10.32
C ILE A 45 6.50 26.15 -11.33
N PRO A 46 7.78 26.24 -10.90
CA PRO A 46 8.93 26.29 -11.81
C PRO A 46 9.24 24.90 -12.40
N ILE A 47 8.30 24.35 -13.18
CA ILE A 47 8.33 22.94 -13.65
C ILE A 47 9.58 22.65 -14.48
N LYS A 48 10.09 23.61 -15.22
CA LYS A 48 11.32 23.48 -15.99
C LYS A 48 12.53 23.09 -15.13
N GLY A 49 12.55 23.56 -13.89
CA GLY A 49 13.58 23.22 -12.90
C GLY A 49 13.34 21.94 -12.14
N MET A 50 12.42 21.07 -12.57
CA MET A 50 12.13 19.81 -11.91
C MET A 50 13.40 18.98 -11.74
N GLY A 51 13.64 18.50 -10.51
CA GLY A 51 14.87 17.83 -10.12
C GLY A 51 15.87 18.74 -9.39
N SER A 52 15.62 20.04 -9.28
CA SER A 52 16.45 20.93 -8.46
C SER A 52 15.90 21.09 -7.02
N LYS A 53 16.76 21.53 -6.10
CA LYS A 53 16.37 21.85 -4.72
C LYS A 53 15.35 23.00 -4.68
N GLU A 54 15.54 24.01 -5.53
CA GLU A 54 14.65 25.17 -5.65
C GLU A 54 13.25 24.77 -6.09
N PHE A 55 13.16 23.86 -7.05
CA PHE A 55 11.87 23.32 -7.47
C PHE A 55 11.18 22.54 -6.33
N ALA A 56 11.90 21.66 -5.65
CA ALA A 56 11.38 20.88 -4.54
C ALA A 56 10.89 21.79 -3.41
N ASP A 57 11.69 22.78 -3.03
CA ASP A 57 11.33 23.74 -1.98
C ASP A 57 10.06 24.52 -2.34
N LYS A 58 10.00 25.06 -3.56
CA LYS A 58 8.84 25.84 -4.01
C LYS A 58 7.57 25.00 -4.08
N LEU A 59 7.62 23.82 -4.72
CA LEU A 59 6.44 22.97 -4.88
C LEU A 59 5.95 22.44 -3.54
N PHE A 60 6.84 21.93 -2.71
CA PHE A 60 6.44 21.25 -1.48
C PHE A 60 5.88 22.23 -0.46
N ARG A 61 6.49 23.42 -0.32
CA ARG A 61 5.93 24.47 0.54
C ARG A 61 4.61 25.01 0.00
N MET A 62 4.50 25.17 -1.31
CA MET A 62 3.27 25.59 -1.95
C MET A 62 2.11 24.62 -1.63
N ILE A 63 2.35 23.32 -1.63
CA ILE A 63 1.37 22.31 -1.27
C ILE A 63 1.09 22.33 0.25
N ALA A 64 2.12 22.29 1.07
CA ALA A 64 1.99 22.23 2.54
C ALA A 64 1.24 23.46 3.09
N ASN A 65 1.55 24.64 2.55
CA ASN A 65 0.94 25.90 2.97
C ASN A 65 -0.33 26.26 2.19
N ARG A 66 -0.76 25.41 1.23
CA ARG A 66 -1.92 25.67 0.36
C ARG A 66 -1.82 26.99 -0.40
N GLU A 67 -0.63 27.32 -0.89
CA GLU A 67 -0.37 28.58 -1.59
C GLU A 67 -0.93 28.57 -3.02
N GLY A 68 -1.72 29.57 -3.34
CA GLY A 68 -2.34 29.71 -4.66
C GLY A 68 -3.34 28.59 -4.99
N GLU A 69 -3.85 28.59 -6.23
CA GLU A 69 -4.84 27.62 -6.66
C GLU A 69 -4.25 26.20 -6.72
N PHE A 70 -3.09 26.04 -7.34
CA PHE A 70 -2.46 24.72 -7.51
C PHE A 70 -2.03 24.12 -6.17
N GLY A 71 -1.39 24.89 -5.30
CA GLY A 71 -0.97 24.39 -3.98
C GLY A 71 -2.17 23.95 -3.15
N ASN A 72 -3.25 24.73 -3.17
CA ASN A 72 -4.45 24.39 -2.44
C ASN A 72 -5.14 23.13 -2.99
N LEU A 73 -5.21 22.96 -4.32
CA LEU A 73 -5.82 21.79 -4.93
C LEU A 73 -4.97 20.53 -4.72
N LEU A 74 -3.65 20.61 -4.91
CA LEU A 74 -2.75 19.49 -4.74
C LEU A 74 -2.66 19.03 -3.27
N ALA A 75 -2.86 19.91 -2.32
CA ALA A 75 -2.94 19.58 -0.90
C ALA A 75 -4.14 18.68 -0.55
N ASP A 76 -5.17 18.66 -1.39
CA ASP A 76 -6.33 17.77 -1.26
C ASP A 76 -6.13 16.42 -2.01
N GLY A 77 -4.97 16.21 -2.58
CA GLY A 77 -4.60 15.02 -3.34
C GLY A 77 -4.83 15.14 -4.85
N LEU A 78 -4.02 14.40 -5.61
CA LEU A 78 -3.97 14.51 -7.06
C LEU A 78 -5.28 14.14 -7.75
N HIS A 79 -5.99 13.13 -7.26
CA HIS A 79 -7.28 12.72 -7.82
C HIS A 79 -8.28 13.90 -7.87
N ARG A 80 -8.44 14.57 -6.74
CA ARG A 80 -9.35 15.72 -6.61
C ARG A 80 -8.86 16.92 -7.41
N ALA A 81 -7.56 17.19 -7.36
CA ALA A 81 -6.94 18.25 -8.14
C ALA A 81 -7.16 18.05 -9.65
N ALA A 82 -6.89 16.86 -10.17
CA ALA A 82 -7.08 16.52 -11.58
C ALA A 82 -8.55 16.65 -12.02
N ALA A 83 -9.49 16.21 -11.19
CA ALA A 83 -10.93 16.32 -11.47
C ALA A 83 -11.41 17.77 -11.56
N ILE A 84 -10.87 18.66 -10.72
CA ILE A 84 -11.21 20.10 -10.75
C ILE A 84 -10.51 20.80 -11.91
N LEU A 85 -9.21 20.56 -12.09
CA LEU A 85 -8.40 21.19 -13.11
C LEU A 85 -8.77 20.77 -14.53
N LYS A 86 -9.36 19.58 -14.71
CA LYS A 86 -9.98 19.17 -15.96
C LYS A 86 -10.96 20.21 -16.52
N LYS A 87 -11.73 20.85 -15.66
CA LYS A 87 -12.69 21.89 -16.08
C LYS A 87 -12.00 23.15 -16.61
N LYS A 88 -10.79 23.43 -16.13
CA LYS A 88 -10.03 24.62 -16.49
C LYS A 88 -9.09 24.41 -17.69
N PHE A 89 -8.43 23.26 -17.74
CA PHE A 89 -7.39 22.96 -18.72
C PHE A 89 -7.78 21.88 -19.74
N GLY A 90 -9.02 21.37 -19.66
CA GLY A 90 -9.53 20.35 -20.58
C GLY A 90 -9.26 18.91 -20.15
N ASN A 91 -9.83 17.99 -20.92
CA ASN A 91 -9.84 16.57 -20.59
C ASN A 91 -8.43 15.97 -20.47
N ARG A 92 -7.44 16.51 -21.19
CA ARG A 92 -6.08 15.98 -21.19
C ARG A 92 -5.46 15.94 -19.80
N VAL A 93 -5.83 16.85 -18.90
CA VAL A 93 -5.43 16.84 -17.49
C VAL A 93 -5.85 15.55 -16.79
N TRP A 94 -7.07 15.10 -17.03
CA TRP A 94 -7.62 13.88 -16.46
C TRP A 94 -7.02 12.62 -17.09
N GLU A 95 -6.87 12.61 -18.40
CA GLU A 95 -6.23 11.51 -19.14
C GLU A 95 -4.80 11.29 -18.66
N LEU A 96 -4.04 12.36 -18.47
CA LEU A 96 -2.69 12.28 -17.90
C LEU A 96 -2.70 11.75 -16.46
N TYR A 97 -3.71 12.09 -15.66
CA TYR A 97 -3.87 11.51 -14.34
C TYR A 97 -4.10 9.99 -14.44
N GLU A 98 -4.98 9.54 -15.31
CA GLU A 98 -5.23 8.12 -15.51
C GLU A 98 -3.98 7.39 -16.03
N GLU A 99 -3.31 7.96 -17.02
CA GLU A 99 -2.10 7.39 -17.61
C GLU A 99 -0.92 7.33 -16.63
N ARG A 100 -0.70 8.39 -15.86
CA ARG A 100 0.51 8.54 -15.04
C ARG A 100 0.34 8.16 -13.58
N TYR A 101 -0.84 8.28 -13.05
CA TYR A 101 -1.10 7.98 -11.67
C TYR A 101 -1.84 6.66 -11.49
N VAL A 102 -2.84 6.41 -12.30
CA VAL A 102 -3.67 5.23 -12.18
C VAL A 102 -3.08 4.05 -12.94
N ALA A 103 -2.87 4.19 -14.24
CA ALA A 103 -2.47 3.08 -15.10
C ALA A 103 -1.06 2.56 -14.84
N HIS A 104 -0.17 3.39 -14.33
CA HIS A 104 1.20 3.00 -14.01
C HIS A 104 1.41 2.49 -12.59
N GLY A 105 0.33 2.15 -11.90
CA GLY A 105 0.40 1.51 -10.60
C GLY A 105 0.87 2.42 -9.48
N GLN A 106 0.66 3.68 -9.64
CA GLN A 106 0.94 4.64 -8.60
C GLN A 106 -0.16 4.64 -7.56
N ARG A 107 0.18 4.59 -6.32
CA ARG A 107 -0.72 4.72 -5.19
C ARG A 107 -1.87 3.76 -5.18
N GLN A 108 -3.06 4.31 -5.34
CA GLN A 108 -4.27 3.49 -5.33
C GLN A 108 -4.11 2.26 -6.19
N HIS A 109 -3.43 2.42 -7.31
CA HIS A 109 -3.12 1.34 -8.15
C HIS A 109 -2.18 0.36 -7.49
N TRP A 110 -1.17 0.82 -6.84
CA TRP A 110 -0.20 -0.04 -6.23
C TRP A 110 -0.72 -0.73 -4.97
N PHE A 111 -1.53 -0.04 -4.18
CA PHE A 111 -2.09 -0.57 -2.96
C PHE A 111 -3.39 -1.35 -3.16
N TYR A 112 -4.25 -0.91 -4.05
CA TYR A 112 -5.56 -1.51 -4.20
C TYR A 112 -5.68 -2.33 -5.46
N VAL A 113 -4.91 -1.99 -6.44
CA VAL A 113 -4.84 -2.71 -7.63
C VAL A 113 -3.70 -3.60 -7.62
N GLY A 114 -2.83 -3.29 -6.78
CA GLY A 114 -1.80 -4.05 -6.69
C GLY A 114 -1.14 -4.63 -7.91
N THR A 115 -1.18 -4.24 -8.41
CA THR A 115 -1.63 -4.98 -8.64
C THR A 115 -2.46 -5.40 -9.74
N ALA A 116 -2.41 -4.92 -10.74
CA ALA A 116 -2.86 -5.35 -12.00
C ALA A 116 -2.22 -6.68 -12.49
N LYS A 117 -1.73 -7.45 -11.55
CA LYS A 117 -1.22 -8.76 -11.80
C LYS A 117 -2.24 -9.72 -11.23
N GLY A 118 -3.07 -10.25 -12.08
CA GLY A 118 -4.13 -11.16 -11.72
C GLY A 118 -3.67 -12.37 -10.94
N PRO A 119 -4.60 -13.21 -10.51
CA PRO A 119 -4.28 -14.48 -9.89
C PRO A 119 -3.23 -15.21 -10.70
N GLY A 120 -2.17 -15.69 -10.04
CA GLY A 120 -1.11 -16.45 -10.70
C GLY A 120 0.08 -15.65 -11.24
N ASP A 121 0.20 -14.38 -10.91
CA ASP A 121 1.47 -13.69 -11.07
C ASP A 121 2.34 -13.92 -9.83
N PRO A 122 3.45 -14.67 -9.93
CA PRO A 122 4.29 -14.99 -8.78
C PRO A 122 5.02 -13.78 -8.19
N THR A 123 5.06 -12.68 -8.92
CA THR A 123 5.75 -11.46 -8.48
C THR A 123 4.77 -10.41 -8.00
N GLY A 124 3.46 -10.70 -8.03
CA GLY A 124 2.51 -9.67 -7.89
C GLY A 124 1.34 -9.92 -7.02
N TYR A 125 0.96 -8.98 -6.54
CA TYR A 125 -0.24 -8.69 -5.88
C TYR A 125 -1.39 -8.44 -6.82
N PRO A 126 -2.52 -8.64 -6.35
CA PRO A 126 -2.90 -9.18 -5.07
C PRO A 126 -3.32 -10.62 -5.20
N ASN A 127 -2.81 -11.43 -4.31
CA ASN A 127 -3.47 -12.69 -4.08
C ASN A 127 -4.83 -12.43 -3.39
N PRO A 128 -5.78 -13.36 -3.47
CA PRO A 128 -7.08 -13.19 -2.84
C PRO A 128 -7.04 -12.91 -1.33
N ILE A 129 -5.99 -13.33 -0.63
CA ILE A 129 -5.76 -13.05 0.80
C ILE A 129 -5.57 -11.54 1.00
N GLY A 130 -4.65 -10.94 0.25
CA GLY A 130 -4.40 -9.49 0.31
C GLY A 130 -5.61 -8.68 -0.13
N GLN A 131 -6.35 -9.13 -1.14
CA GLN A 131 -7.58 -8.46 -1.58
C GLN A 131 -8.63 -8.42 -0.48
N LEU A 132 -8.87 -9.54 0.20
CA LEU A 132 -9.81 -9.59 1.32
C LEU A 132 -9.40 -8.65 2.46
N MET A 133 -8.11 -8.66 2.81
CA MET A 133 -7.59 -7.75 3.84
C MET A 133 -7.78 -6.29 3.45
N TRP A 134 -7.53 -5.95 2.20
CA TRP A 134 -7.64 -4.59 1.70
C TRP A 134 -9.09 -4.10 1.59
N ALA A 135 -10.00 -4.97 1.20
CA ALA A 135 -11.42 -4.64 1.20
C ALA A 135 -11.97 -4.37 2.60
N MET A 136 -11.47 -5.10 3.61
CA MET A 136 -11.97 -5.04 4.98
C MET A 136 -11.22 -4.07 5.88
N GLY A 137 -9.98 -3.75 5.56
CA GLY A 137 -9.09 -2.95 6.40
C GLY A 137 -9.50 -1.50 6.55
N SER A 138 -8.97 -0.85 7.57
CA SER A 138 -9.20 0.55 7.91
C SER A 138 -8.05 1.47 7.50
N ARG A 139 -6.89 0.90 7.23
CA ARG A 139 -5.69 1.68 6.92
C ARG A 139 -4.98 1.13 5.67
N ASP A 140 -3.82 1.69 5.42
CA ASP A 140 -2.93 1.28 4.36
C ASP A 140 -2.70 -0.24 4.35
N PRO A 141 -3.20 -0.94 3.33
CA PRO A 141 -3.09 -2.39 3.25
C PRO A 141 -1.66 -2.88 3.13
N TYR A 142 -0.76 -2.03 2.67
CA TYR A 142 0.64 -2.37 2.50
C TYR A 142 1.35 -2.61 3.83
N ALA A 143 1.04 -1.80 4.83
CA ALA A 143 1.59 -1.96 6.17
C ALA A 143 1.09 -3.22 6.87
N ASN A 144 -0.13 -3.66 6.56
CA ASN A 144 -0.79 -4.74 7.29
C ASN A 144 -0.68 -6.12 6.64
N CYS A 145 0.02 -6.27 5.53
CA CYS A 145 -0.02 -7.54 4.80
C CYS A 145 1.18 -7.83 3.92
N SER A 146 2.32 -7.27 4.25
CA SER A 146 3.54 -7.49 3.46
C SER A 146 3.93 -8.96 3.37
N PHE A 147 3.70 -9.73 4.40
CA PHE A 147 4.04 -11.16 4.43
C PHE A 147 3.05 -12.07 3.69
N THR A 148 1.91 -11.60 3.27
CA THR A 148 0.94 -12.41 2.50
C THR A 148 1.45 -12.83 1.13
N ARG A 149 2.59 -12.33 0.73
CA ARG A 149 3.23 -12.66 -0.55
C ARG A 149 3.86 -14.04 -0.57
N GLU A 150 4.49 -14.38 0.55
CA GLU A 150 5.43 -15.51 0.61
C GLU A 150 4.80 -16.88 0.43
N PRO A 151 3.62 -17.16 0.98
CA PRO A 151 3.05 -18.51 0.91
C PRO A 151 2.49 -18.91 -0.45
N ILE A 152 2.36 -17.96 -1.39
CA ILE A 152 1.77 -18.29 -2.69
C ILE A 152 2.66 -19.29 -3.44
N GLY A 153 2.06 -20.41 -3.80
CA GLY A 153 2.76 -21.49 -4.49
C GLY A 153 3.55 -22.41 -3.56
N SER A 154 3.54 -22.19 -2.24
CA SER A 154 4.15 -23.06 -1.24
C SER A 154 3.10 -23.61 -0.27
N PRO A 155 2.55 -24.82 -0.51
CA PRO A 155 1.56 -25.42 0.39
C PRO A 155 2.10 -25.61 1.81
N GLU A 156 3.37 -25.98 1.96
CA GLU A 156 4.00 -26.18 3.26
C GLU A 156 4.06 -24.88 4.07
N LEU A 157 4.52 -23.77 3.46
CA LEU A 157 4.53 -22.46 4.11
C LEU A 157 3.12 -22.00 4.44
N SER A 158 2.17 -22.20 3.53
CA SER A 158 0.78 -21.85 3.74
C SER A 158 0.18 -22.58 4.94
N LYS A 159 0.44 -23.89 5.06
CA LYS A 159 0.02 -24.67 6.21
C LYS A 159 0.68 -24.20 7.50
N HIS A 160 1.96 -23.89 7.45
CA HIS A 160 2.71 -23.38 8.60
C HIS A 160 2.15 -22.06 9.13
N ILE A 161 1.86 -21.10 8.23
CA ILE A 161 1.42 -19.76 8.61
C ILE A 161 -0.08 -19.68 8.87
N TYR A 162 -0.88 -20.35 8.02
CA TYR A 162 -2.34 -20.19 7.99
C TYR A 162 -3.10 -21.45 8.43
N GLY A 163 -2.40 -22.54 8.73
CA GLY A 163 -3.01 -23.79 9.12
C GLY A 163 -3.72 -24.55 7.98
N THR A 164 -3.55 -24.12 6.73
CA THR A 164 -4.14 -24.74 5.55
C THR A 164 -3.22 -24.66 4.33
N GLU A 165 -3.10 -25.74 3.59
CA GLU A 165 -2.34 -25.81 2.33
C GLU A 165 -3.08 -25.10 1.18
N GLU A 166 -4.41 -25.08 1.22
CA GLU A 166 -5.26 -24.55 0.15
C GLU A 166 -5.07 -23.05 -0.07
N ALA A 167 -4.68 -22.32 0.95
CA ALA A 167 -4.41 -20.89 0.82
C ALA A 167 -3.22 -20.58 -0.11
N ALA A 168 -2.34 -21.54 -0.38
CA ALA A 168 -1.23 -21.39 -1.32
C ALA A 168 -1.68 -21.36 -2.79
N ASN A 169 -2.81 -21.95 -3.13
CA ASN A 169 -3.29 -21.98 -4.51
C ASN A 169 -3.84 -20.61 -4.93
N PRO A 170 -3.19 -19.88 -5.86
CA PRO A 170 -3.65 -18.55 -6.25
C PRO A 170 -4.93 -18.53 -7.10
N PHE A 171 -5.41 -19.72 -7.54
CA PHE A 171 -6.50 -19.83 -8.51
C PHE A 171 -7.84 -20.24 -7.88
N ASN A 172 -7.91 -20.39 -6.57
CA ASN A 172 -9.15 -20.69 -5.85
C ASN A 172 -9.33 -19.75 -4.64
N TYR A 173 -10.51 -19.82 -4.02
CA TYR A 173 -10.83 -19.05 -2.82
C TYR A 173 -10.75 -19.89 -1.53
N GLU A 174 -10.44 -21.17 -1.64
CA GLU A 174 -10.36 -22.08 -0.50
C GLU A 174 -9.22 -21.67 0.43
N GLY A 175 -9.49 -21.65 1.73
CA GLY A 175 -8.52 -21.23 2.75
C GLY A 175 -8.22 -19.72 2.80
N LYS A 176 -8.65 -18.92 1.82
CA LYS A 176 -8.28 -17.50 1.72
C LYS A 176 -8.86 -16.64 2.84
N ALA A 177 -10.10 -16.89 3.23
CA ALA A 177 -10.73 -16.15 4.34
C ALA A 177 -10.02 -16.42 5.68
N GLN A 178 -9.65 -17.67 5.94
CA GLN A 178 -8.86 -18.05 7.11
C GLN A 178 -7.49 -17.35 7.09
N ALA A 179 -6.79 -17.43 5.97
CA ALA A 179 -5.49 -16.81 5.80
C ALA A 179 -5.55 -15.29 5.95
N ALA A 180 -6.56 -14.65 5.36
CA ALA A 180 -6.76 -13.21 5.48
C ALA A 180 -7.02 -12.78 6.94
N ASN A 181 -7.82 -13.54 7.68
CA ASN A 181 -8.08 -13.26 9.09
C ASN A 181 -6.82 -13.38 9.95
N ILE A 182 -6.02 -14.43 9.74
CA ILE A 182 -4.75 -14.63 10.45
C ILE A 182 -3.77 -13.50 10.10
N ALA A 183 -3.60 -13.20 8.81
CA ALA A 183 -2.69 -12.18 8.34
C ALA A 183 -3.07 -10.79 8.88
N TYR A 184 -4.35 -10.42 8.82
CA TYR A 184 -4.82 -9.13 9.32
C TYR A 184 -4.64 -9.00 10.84
N THR A 185 -5.00 -10.04 11.58
CA THR A 185 -4.82 -10.08 13.04
C THR A 185 -3.34 -9.95 13.41
N ARG A 186 -2.46 -10.62 12.67
CA ARG A 186 -1.02 -10.52 12.91
C ARG A 186 -0.46 -9.14 12.58
N GLY A 187 -0.89 -8.53 11.48
CA GLY A 187 -0.54 -7.15 11.17
C GLY A 187 -0.94 -6.18 12.28
N CYS A 188 -2.16 -6.30 12.79
CA CYS A 188 -2.61 -5.50 13.95
C CYS A 188 -1.79 -5.77 15.22
N MET A 189 -1.37 -7.02 15.44
CA MET A 189 -0.47 -7.38 16.53
C MET A 189 0.89 -6.68 16.38
N ASN A 190 1.52 -6.82 15.24
CA ASN A 190 2.84 -6.25 14.97
C ASN A 190 2.82 -4.73 15.10
N ASP A 191 1.81 -4.05 14.55
CA ASP A 191 1.62 -2.61 14.71
C ASP A 191 1.49 -2.19 16.18
N SER A 192 0.77 -2.99 16.97
CA SER A 192 0.51 -2.65 18.37
C SER A 192 1.74 -2.82 19.27
N ILE A 193 2.62 -3.74 18.93
CA ILE A 193 3.87 -3.99 19.69
C ILE A 193 5.12 -3.40 19.01
N GLY A 194 4.96 -2.71 17.89
CA GLY A 194 6.03 -1.99 17.21
C GLY A 194 6.95 -2.87 16.36
N PHE A 195 6.48 -4.01 15.89
CA PHE A 195 7.25 -4.88 15.00
C PHE A 195 6.97 -4.57 13.53
N CYS A 196 8.00 -4.64 12.72
CA CYS A 196 7.93 -4.35 11.30
C CYS A 196 7.40 -5.55 10.53
N ASP A 197 6.29 -5.41 9.80
CA ASP A 197 5.69 -6.45 8.97
C ASP A 197 6.56 -6.92 7.81
N TRP A 198 7.63 -6.22 7.49
CA TRP A 198 8.60 -6.65 6.50
C TRP A 198 9.54 -7.75 7.01
N PHE A 199 9.73 -7.82 8.33
CA PHE A 199 10.61 -8.77 8.97
C PHE A 199 9.85 -9.85 9.74
N PHE A 200 8.66 -9.53 10.21
CA PHE A 200 7.86 -10.44 11.04
C PHE A 200 6.52 -10.76 10.35
N PRO A 201 6.06 -12.00 10.48
CA PRO A 201 6.68 -13.14 11.17
C PRO A 201 7.91 -13.69 10.43
N ILE A 202 8.75 -14.40 11.16
CA ILE A 202 9.85 -15.16 10.56
C ILE A 202 9.27 -16.44 9.93
N ILE A 203 8.83 -16.34 8.69
CA ILE A 203 8.12 -17.44 8.00
C ILE A 203 9.04 -18.49 7.45
N SER A 204 10.23 -18.10 7.05
CA SER A 204 11.25 -19.02 6.53
C SER A 204 12.64 -18.49 6.84
N VAL A 205 13.60 -19.38 6.94
CA VAL A 205 15.01 -19.04 7.17
C VAL A 205 15.84 -19.65 6.05
N LYS A 206 16.64 -18.79 5.40
CA LYS A 206 17.66 -19.23 4.43
C LYS A 206 19.05 -18.96 5.01
N PRO A 207 20.03 -19.85 4.77
CA PRO A 207 21.43 -19.53 5.08
C PRO A 207 21.88 -18.26 4.34
N LEU A 208 22.55 -17.36 5.05
CA LEU A 208 23.08 -16.12 4.46
C LEU A 208 24.28 -16.37 3.54
N PHE A 209 25.01 -17.45 3.79
CA PHE A 209 26.22 -17.83 3.07
C PHE A 209 26.29 -19.36 2.99
N GLY A 210 26.64 -19.89 1.82
CA GLY A 210 26.87 -21.32 1.63
C GLY A 210 25.88 -21.99 0.70
N GLU A 211 25.90 -23.30 0.67
CA GLU A 211 25.22 -24.17 -0.27
C GLU A 211 23.72 -23.85 -0.48
N GLU A 212 23.19 -24.21 -1.64
CA GLU A 212 21.77 -24.14 -1.99
C GLU A 212 20.94 -25.06 -1.09
N GLU A 213 20.78 -24.70 0.17
CA GLU A 213 19.84 -25.37 1.06
C GLU A 213 18.41 -24.83 0.84
N GLU A 214 17.46 -25.74 0.80
CA GLU A 214 16.04 -25.41 0.78
C GLU A 214 15.70 -24.55 2.02
N PRO A 215 14.83 -23.54 1.88
CA PRO A 215 14.41 -22.73 3.02
C PRO A 215 13.75 -23.60 4.09
N LYS A 216 14.20 -23.45 5.33
CA LYS A 216 13.55 -24.09 6.48
C LYS A 216 12.39 -23.24 6.97
N LEU A 217 11.36 -23.86 7.53
CA LEU A 217 10.27 -23.16 8.19
C LEU A 217 10.81 -22.28 9.31
N GLY A 218 10.30 -21.06 9.39
CA GLY A 218 10.69 -20.10 10.41
C GLY A 218 9.96 -20.33 11.74
N ASP A 219 10.39 -19.60 12.76
CA ASP A 219 9.74 -19.61 14.07
C ASP A 219 8.69 -18.49 14.14
N LEU A 220 7.43 -18.89 14.13
CA LEU A 220 6.29 -17.96 14.22
C LEU A 220 6.02 -17.44 15.65
N THR A 221 6.83 -17.85 16.63
CA THR A 221 6.66 -17.42 18.04
C THR A 221 7.64 -16.33 18.47
N VAL A 222 8.51 -15.90 17.57
CA VAL A 222 9.58 -14.91 17.86
C VAL A 222 9.03 -13.62 18.45
N GLU A 223 7.90 -13.11 17.92
CA GLU A 223 7.29 -11.90 18.42
C GLU A 223 6.85 -12.03 19.88
N ALA A 224 6.31 -13.18 20.27
CA ALA A 224 5.92 -13.44 21.66
C ALA A 224 7.13 -13.56 22.57
N GLN A 225 8.19 -14.21 22.12
CA GLN A 225 9.45 -14.30 22.87
C GLN A 225 10.06 -12.91 23.09
N MET A 226 10.14 -12.09 22.04
CA MET A 226 10.68 -10.73 22.14
C MET A 226 9.81 -9.84 23.02
N PHE A 227 8.49 -9.93 22.90
CA PHE A 227 7.56 -9.19 23.76
C PHE A 227 7.76 -9.56 25.23
N SER A 228 7.79 -10.85 25.56
CA SER A 228 7.98 -11.32 26.93
C SER A 228 9.33 -10.89 27.49
N ALA A 229 10.40 -10.99 26.70
CA ALA A 229 11.73 -10.57 27.10
C ALA A 229 11.83 -9.05 27.35
N ALA A 230 11.17 -8.24 26.52
CA ALA A 230 11.22 -6.78 26.63
C ALA A 230 10.34 -6.22 27.76
N THR A 231 9.19 -6.85 28.03
CA THR A 231 8.21 -6.33 28.99
C THR A 231 8.24 -7.03 30.34
N GLY A 232 8.81 -8.21 30.43
CA GLY A 232 8.71 -9.08 31.60
C GLY A 232 7.32 -9.73 31.77
N ILE A 233 6.44 -9.58 30.79
CA ILE A 233 5.09 -10.16 30.81
C ILE A 233 5.09 -11.40 29.91
N GLU A 234 4.97 -12.57 30.53
CA GLU A 234 4.91 -13.82 29.79
C GLU A 234 3.65 -13.91 28.91
N LYS A 235 3.85 -14.03 27.61
CA LYS A 235 2.81 -14.19 26.60
C LYS A 235 3.22 -15.26 25.60
N THR A 236 2.28 -16.14 25.29
CA THR A 236 2.41 -17.03 24.13
C THR A 236 1.98 -16.30 22.87
N ILE A 237 2.31 -16.84 21.70
CA ILE A 237 1.84 -16.27 20.44
C ILE A 237 0.30 -16.30 20.37
N ASP A 238 -0.35 -17.33 20.91
CA ASP A 238 -1.80 -17.42 20.96
C ASP A 238 -2.43 -16.33 21.86
N ASP A 239 -1.76 -15.95 22.94
CA ASP A 239 -2.22 -14.86 23.79
C ASP A 239 -2.12 -13.51 23.07
N LEU A 240 -1.03 -13.27 22.36
CA LEU A 240 -0.88 -12.07 21.53
C LEU A 240 -1.92 -12.03 20.40
N TYR A 241 -2.22 -13.16 19.77
CA TYR A 241 -3.31 -13.24 18.78
C TYR A 241 -4.68 -12.93 19.37
N LYS A 242 -4.99 -13.42 20.57
CA LYS A 242 -6.25 -13.07 21.27
C LYS A 242 -6.34 -11.57 21.57
N ASP A 243 -5.24 -10.97 22.00
CA ASP A 243 -5.19 -9.53 22.25
C ASP A 243 -5.36 -8.74 20.94
N ALA A 244 -4.68 -9.13 19.88
CA ALA A 244 -4.83 -8.52 18.58
C ALA A 244 -6.24 -8.69 17.99
N ALA A 245 -6.86 -9.86 18.15
CA ALA A 245 -8.24 -10.06 17.71
C ALA A 245 -9.23 -9.11 18.43
N ARG A 246 -8.97 -8.76 19.69
CA ARG A 246 -9.75 -7.74 20.39
C ARG A 246 -9.57 -6.35 19.77
N ILE A 247 -8.34 -6.01 19.36
CA ILE A 247 -8.04 -4.74 18.67
C ILE A 247 -8.79 -4.69 17.34
N VAL A 248 -8.70 -5.74 16.51
CA VAL A 248 -9.41 -5.86 15.23
C VAL A 248 -10.93 -5.68 15.41
N ASN A 249 -11.51 -6.30 16.46
CA ASN A 249 -12.93 -6.17 16.73
C ASN A 249 -13.31 -4.74 17.18
N ILE A 250 -12.48 -4.08 17.97
CA ILE A 250 -12.70 -2.68 18.37
C ILE A 250 -12.63 -1.76 17.14
N GLU A 251 -11.60 -1.95 16.30
CA GLU A 251 -11.44 -1.21 15.05
C GLU A 251 -12.69 -1.37 14.17
N ARG A 252 -13.15 -2.61 13.98
CA ARG A 252 -14.36 -2.88 13.20
C ARG A 252 -15.59 -2.22 13.82
N ALA A 253 -15.74 -2.25 15.13
CA ALA A 253 -16.84 -1.59 15.82
C ALA A 253 -16.82 -0.06 15.63
N ILE A 254 -15.65 0.55 15.65
CA ILE A 254 -15.48 1.99 15.33
C ILE A 254 -15.93 2.27 13.90
N MET A 255 -15.44 1.50 12.92
CA MET A 255 -15.86 1.66 11.53
C MET A 255 -17.38 1.54 11.34
N VAL A 256 -18.01 0.56 12.02
CA VAL A 256 -19.46 0.38 11.97
C VAL A 256 -20.19 1.59 12.58
N ARG A 257 -19.69 2.14 13.68
CA ARG A 257 -20.23 3.38 14.25
C ARG A 257 -20.07 4.59 13.34
N MET A 258 -19.01 4.62 12.54
CA MET A 258 -18.77 5.64 11.51
C MET A 258 -19.62 5.43 10.24
N GLY A 259 -20.46 4.42 10.20
CA GLY A 259 -21.38 4.17 9.09
C GLY A 259 -20.96 3.07 8.12
N ARG A 260 -19.77 2.45 8.28
CA ARG A 260 -19.36 1.34 7.43
C ARG A 260 -20.26 0.12 7.62
N ARG A 261 -20.65 -0.52 6.52
CA ARG A 261 -21.45 -1.74 6.48
C ARG A 261 -20.77 -2.76 5.55
N ARG A 262 -21.34 -3.97 5.48
CA ARG A 262 -20.80 -5.04 4.65
C ARG A 262 -20.68 -4.64 3.16
N GLU A 263 -21.63 -3.91 2.65
CA GLU A 263 -21.60 -3.40 1.27
C GLU A 263 -20.46 -2.44 0.98
N ASN A 264 -19.83 -1.89 2.02
CA ASN A 264 -18.65 -1.04 1.89
C ASN A 264 -17.34 -1.85 1.95
N ASP A 265 -17.40 -3.15 2.25
CA ASP A 265 -16.24 -4.03 2.27
C ASP A 265 -15.97 -4.52 0.84
N THR A 266 -15.63 -3.60 -0.02
CA THR A 266 -15.39 -3.82 -1.45
C THR A 266 -14.36 -2.83 -1.96
N PHE A 267 -13.95 -2.99 -3.20
CA PHE A 267 -13.14 -2.01 -3.91
C PHE A 267 -14.04 -0.98 -4.61
N ASN A 268 -13.46 0.14 -5.02
CA ASN A 268 -14.17 1.10 -5.86
C ASN A 268 -14.41 0.53 -7.27
N GLU A 269 -15.43 1.03 -7.98
CA GLU A 269 -15.81 0.56 -9.31
C GLU A 269 -14.67 0.63 -10.32
N PHE A 270 -13.79 1.59 -10.19
CA PHE A 270 -12.61 1.71 -11.02
C PHE A 270 -11.80 0.40 -11.07
N ARG A 271 -11.72 -0.31 -9.94
CA ARG A 271 -10.97 -1.57 -9.83
C ARG A 271 -11.54 -2.66 -10.70
N PHE A 272 -12.84 -2.81 -10.70
CA PHE A 272 -13.54 -3.82 -11.46
C PHE A 272 -13.59 -3.50 -12.95
N ASN A 273 -13.45 -2.23 -13.31
CA ASN A 273 -13.49 -1.77 -14.69
C ASN A 273 -12.12 -1.75 -15.38
N HIS A 274 -11.03 -1.88 -14.61
CA HIS A 274 -9.68 -1.94 -15.16
C HIS A 274 -9.14 -3.36 -15.01
N PRO A 275 -9.11 -4.11 -16.13
CA PRO A 275 -8.60 -5.48 -16.11
C PRO A 275 -7.14 -5.53 -15.66
N ASP A 276 -6.70 -6.71 -15.25
CA ASP A 276 -5.30 -6.98 -14.98
C ASP A 276 -4.43 -6.77 -16.25
N ARG A 277 -3.11 -6.85 -16.11
CA ARG A 277 -2.19 -6.70 -17.27
C ARG A 277 -2.40 -7.72 -18.38
N ARG A 278 -3.13 -8.80 -18.12
CA ARG A 278 -3.49 -9.84 -19.10
C ARG A 278 -4.86 -9.57 -19.73
N GLY A 279 -5.56 -8.54 -19.30
CA GLY A 279 -6.90 -8.21 -19.78
C GLY A 279 -8.03 -8.94 -19.07
N ASN A 280 -7.76 -9.66 -17.97
CA ASN A 280 -8.79 -10.37 -17.22
C ASN A 280 -9.53 -9.41 -16.28
N PRO A 281 -10.87 -9.48 -16.23
CA PRO A 281 -11.64 -8.73 -15.26
C PRO A 281 -11.31 -9.20 -13.83
N ILE A 282 -11.42 -8.30 -12.88
CA ILE A 282 -11.34 -8.65 -11.46
C ILE A 282 -12.74 -9.11 -11.03
N ASP A 283 -12.83 -10.29 -10.42
CA ASP A 283 -14.06 -10.81 -9.85
C ASP A 283 -14.60 -9.88 -8.74
N ARG A 284 -15.92 -9.72 -8.71
CA ARG A 284 -16.65 -8.90 -7.73
C ARG A 284 -16.95 -9.66 -6.45
#